data_1171f559e6cebcc86c4e27ec300fb21c
#
_entry.id   1171f559e6cebcc86c4e27ec300fb21c
#
_cell.length_a   1.000
_cell.length_b   1.000
_cell.length_c   1.000
_cell.angle_alpha   90.00
_cell.angle_beta   90.00
_cell.angle_gamma   90.00
#
_symmetry.space_group_name_H-M   'P 1'
#
loop_
_entity.id
_entity.type
_entity.pdbx_description
1 polymer ?
#
loop_
_entity_poly.entity_id
_entity_poly.type
_entity_poly.pdbx_seq_one_letter_code
_entity_poly.pdbx_strand_id
1 'polypeptide(L)'
;MFICFMALCTLTATAVSAQKMDLAAKNIKFYGQVWDVVVNEGRVNVLDTAFADNVILHTTPAVTGKANAIAYYANYVTGFSNRQFTVRESLAQGNKVVKYWNFKGKHTGTFFGIPATNKDVDVVGCTIATIVNGKITEERDFMDMLEFLQQLGIMPR
;
A
#
# COMPACT_ATOMS: atom_id res chain seq x y z
N MET A 1 39.42 -36.28 -15.39
CA MET A 1 38.54 -36.15 -14.22
C MET A 1 38.20 -34.67 -13.98
N PHE A 2 37.40 -34.06 -14.89
CA PHE A 2 37.09 -32.62 -14.85
C PHE A 2 35.67 -32.29 -15.36
N ILE A 3 34.64 -33.06 -14.96
CA ILE A 3 33.25 -32.80 -15.43
C ILE A 3 32.26 -32.55 -14.28
N CYS A 4 32.68 -32.57 -12.99
CA CYS A 4 31.71 -32.55 -11.87
C CYS A 4 31.47 -31.15 -11.23
N PHE A 5 32.12 -30.07 -11.65
CA PHE A 5 32.00 -28.76 -10.98
C PHE A 5 31.00 -27.80 -11.60
N MET A 6 30.56 -28.02 -12.84
CA MET A 6 29.59 -27.09 -13.51
C MET A 6 28.12 -27.36 -13.18
N ALA A 7 27.75 -28.58 -12.81
CA ALA A 7 26.35 -28.93 -12.51
C ALA A 7 25.87 -28.38 -11.16
N LEU A 8 26.73 -28.19 -10.18
CA LEU A 8 26.34 -27.73 -8.84
C LEU A 8 26.03 -26.23 -8.80
N CYS A 9 26.67 -25.43 -9.66
CA CYS A 9 26.48 -23.97 -9.71
C CYS A 9 25.15 -23.58 -10.39
N THR A 10 24.65 -24.37 -11.31
CA THR A 10 23.38 -24.10 -12.02
C THR A 10 22.16 -24.45 -11.17
N LEU A 11 22.22 -25.50 -10.33
CA LEU A 11 21.13 -25.87 -9.42
C LEU A 11 20.92 -24.83 -8.31
N THR A 12 21.98 -24.23 -7.80
CA THR A 12 21.87 -23.19 -6.75
C THR A 12 21.26 -21.88 -7.32
N ALA A 13 21.61 -21.49 -8.53
CA ALA A 13 21.09 -20.28 -9.14
C ALA A 13 19.58 -20.37 -9.45
N THR A 14 19.11 -21.53 -9.92
CA THR A 14 17.68 -21.76 -10.19
C THR A 14 16.86 -21.81 -8.91
N ALA A 15 17.35 -22.43 -7.84
CA ALA A 15 16.67 -22.47 -6.54
C ALA A 15 16.54 -21.09 -5.91
N VAL A 16 17.58 -20.26 -5.96
CA VAL A 16 17.55 -18.87 -5.45
C VAL A 16 16.59 -18.01 -6.26
N SER A 17 16.53 -18.18 -7.58
CA SER A 17 15.58 -17.45 -8.44
C SER A 17 14.13 -17.84 -8.13
N ALA A 18 13.85 -19.13 -7.99
CA ALA A 18 12.51 -19.63 -7.63
C ALA A 18 12.06 -19.12 -6.25
N GLN A 19 12.94 -19.10 -5.26
CA GLN A 19 12.64 -18.57 -3.93
C GLN A 19 12.37 -17.07 -3.94
N LYS A 20 13.08 -16.28 -4.74
CA LYS A 20 12.82 -14.84 -4.92
C LYS A 20 11.47 -14.57 -5.59
N MET A 21 11.10 -15.38 -6.58
CA MET A 21 9.79 -15.28 -7.24
C MET A 21 8.65 -15.63 -6.30
N ASP A 22 8.80 -16.67 -5.45
CA ASP A 22 7.81 -17.05 -4.44
C ASP A 22 7.61 -15.94 -3.40
N LEU A 23 8.69 -15.31 -2.93
CA LEU A 23 8.62 -14.18 -2.00
C LEU A 23 7.88 -12.98 -2.62
N ALA A 24 8.17 -12.64 -3.86
CA ALA A 24 7.50 -11.55 -4.57
C ALA A 24 5.99 -11.80 -4.68
N ALA A 25 5.59 -13.01 -5.07
CA ALA A 25 4.17 -13.39 -5.18
C ALA A 25 3.46 -13.35 -3.82
N LYS A 26 4.11 -13.84 -2.75
CA LYS A 26 3.59 -13.76 -1.38
C LYS A 26 3.39 -12.34 -0.92
N ASN A 27 4.36 -11.45 -1.19
CA ASN A 27 4.28 -10.05 -0.80
C ASN A 27 3.17 -9.32 -1.55
N ILE A 28 2.99 -9.55 -2.85
CA ILE A 28 1.87 -8.99 -3.64
C ILE A 28 0.53 -9.42 -3.04
N LYS A 29 0.34 -10.72 -2.79
CA LYS A 29 -0.90 -11.26 -2.23
C LYS A 29 -1.19 -10.68 -0.85
N PHE A 30 -0.23 -10.72 0.06
CA PHE A 30 -0.35 -10.16 1.41
C PHE A 30 -0.72 -8.69 1.35
N TYR A 31 0.02 -7.90 0.57
CA TYR A 31 -0.18 -6.46 0.49
C TYR A 31 -1.55 -6.09 -0.09
N GLY A 32 -1.99 -6.80 -1.14
CA GLY A 32 -3.31 -6.61 -1.74
C GLY A 32 -4.44 -6.92 -0.76
N GLN A 33 -4.35 -8.04 -0.02
CA GLN A 33 -5.36 -8.43 0.98
C GLN A 33 -5.46 -7.44 2.13
N VAL A 34 -4.33 -6.91 2.62
CA VAL A 34 -4.34 -5.90 3.69
C VAL A 34 -5.15 -4.68 3.28
N TRP A 35 -4.88 -4.13 2.09
CA TRP A 35 -5.53 -2.90 1.64
C TRP A 35 -6.99 -3.09 1.21
N ASP A 36 -7.35 -4.26 0.71
CA ASP A 36 -8.74 -4.62 0.47
C ASP A 36 -9.56 -4.57 1.77
N VAL A 37 -9.06 -5.23 2.81
CA VAL A 37 -9.71 -5.26 4.13
C VAL A 37 -9.76 -3.89 4.78
N VAL A 38 -8.65 -3.11 4.72
CA VAL A 38 -8.59 -1.78 5.34
C VAL A 38 -9.59 -0.83 4.69
N VAL A 39 -9.59 -0.74 3.37
CA VAL A 39 -10.34 0.31 2.69
C VAL A 39 -11.76 -0.15 2.35
N ASN A 40 -11.93 -1.31 1.74
CA ASN A 40 -13.26 -1.77 1.31
C ASN A 40 -14.13 -2.23 2.47
N GLU A 41 -13.55 -2.96 3.45
CA GLU A 41 -14.30 -3.40 4.63
C GLU A 41 -14.25 -2.40 5.80
N GLY A 42 -13.36 -1.39 5.75
CA GLY A 42 -13.22 -0.37 6.81
C GLY A 42 -12.54 -0.89 8.07
N ARG A 43 -11.86 -2.03 8.01
CA ARG A 43 -11.21 -2.67 9.16
C ARG A 43 -9.76 -2.19 9.32
N VAL A 44 -9.57 -0.98 9.84
CA VAL A 44 -8.25 -0.36 10.05
C VAL A 44 -7.38 -1.16 11.02
N ASN A 45 -7.98 -1.86 11.96
CA ASN A 45 -7.27 -2.65 12.99
C ASN A 45 -6.41 -3.78 12.42
N VAL A 46 -6.64 -4.23 11.18
CA VAL A 46 -5.76 -5.21 10.53
C VAL A 46 -4.34 -4.68 10.37
N LEU A 47 -4.15 -3.36 10.31
CA LEU A 47 -2.85 -2.72 10.23
C LEU A 47 -1.99 -2.95 11.49
N ASP A 48 -2.60 -3.24 12.63
CA ASP A 48 -1.86 -3.56 13.85
C ASP A 48 -0.99 -4.83 13.69
N THR A 49 -1.49 -5.78 12.93
CA THR A 49 -0.74 -7.00 12.59
C THR A 49 0.07 -6.87 11.29
N ALA A 50 -0.33 -6.02 10.36
CA ALA A 50 0.33 -5.86 9.07
C ALA A 50 1.55 -4.94 9.11
N PHE A 51 1.51 -3.87 9.91
CA PHE A 51 2.64 -2.95 10.06
C PHE A 51 3.70 -3.44 11.04
N ALA A 52 4.96 -3.11 10.74
CA ALA A 52 6.04 -3.19 11.73
C ALA A 52 5.86 -2.08 12.79
N ASP A 53 6.37 -2.28 14.00
CA ASP A 53 6.24 -1.28 15.08
C ASP A 53 6.88 0.07 14.73
N ASN A 54 7.96 0.03 13.96
CA ASN A 54 8.72 1.18 13.49
C ASN A 54 8.42 1.56 12.04
N VAL A 55 7.23 1.26 11.52
CA VAL A 55 6.84 1.59 10.14
C VAL A 55 7.00 3.08 9.85
N ILE A 56 7.40 3.40 8.62
CA ILE A 56 7.58 4.77 8.14
C ILE A 56 6.67 4.98 6.92
N LEU A 57 5.77 5.96 7.02
CA LEU A 57 5.07 6.50 5.87
C LEU A 57 5.84 7.73 5.39
N HIS A 58 6.28 7.71 4.14
CA HIS A 58 7.06 8.80 3.53
C HIS A 58 6.15 9.95 3.07
N THR A 59 5.44 10.54 4.02
CA THR A 59 4.65 11.77 3.86
C THR A 59 5.49 13.00 4.18
N THR A 60 4.92 14.22 4.10
CA THR A 60 5.61 15.46 4.46
C THR A 60 4.77 16.21 5.51
N PRO A 61 5.16 16.23 6.79
CA PRO A 61 6.27 15.48 7.40
C PRO A 61 6.04 13.97 7.42
N ALA A 62 7.10 13.18 7.56
CA ALA A 62 6.99 11.72 7.61
C ALA A 62 6.21 11.26 8.86
N VAL A 63 5.36 10.26 8.70
CA VAL A 63 4.65 9.60 9.81
C VAL A 63 5.42 8.36 10.22
N THR A 64 5.82 8.28 11.47
CA THR A 64 6.63 7.19 12.01
C THR A 64 5.92 6.46 13.14
N GLY A 65 6.11 5.14 13.18
CA GLY A 65 5.54 4.26 14.19
C GLY A 65 4.12 3.79 13.86
N LYS A 66 3.83 2.57 14.28
CA LYS A 66 2.59 1.84 13.95
C LYS A 66 1.32 2.60 14.33
N ALA A 67 1.23 3.09 15.55
CA ALA A 67 0.04 3.79 16.03
C ALA A 67 -0.28 5.04 15.18
N ASN A 68 0.74 5.83 14.85
CA ASN A 68 0.59 7.02 14.02
C ASN A 68 0.21 6.67 12.58
N ALA A 69 0.80 5.61 12.02
CA ALA A 69 0.48 5.13 10.69
C ALA A 69 -0.97 4.62 10.59
N ILE A 70 -1.44 3.90 11.61
CA ILE A 70 -2.85 3.47 11.70
C ILE A 70 -3.78 4.69 11.76
N ALA A 71 -3.47 5.67 12.61
CA ALA A 71 -4.26 6.90 12.72
C ALA A 71 -4.27 7.69 11.41
N TYR A 72 -3.16 7.71 10.67
CA TYR A 72 -3.08 8.34 9.35
C TYR A 72 -4.07 7.69 8.37
N TYR A 73 -4.04 6.37 8.21
CA TYR A 73 -4.93 5.68 7.27
C TYR A 73 -6.38 5.61 7.74
N ALA A 74 -6.64 5.71 9.05
CA ALA A 74 -8.00 5.81 9.59
C ALA A 74 -8.76 7.01 9.02
N ASN A 75 -8.09 8.12 8.67
CA ASN A 75 -8.72 9.27 8.03
C ASN A 75 -9.40 8.91 6.69
N TYR A 76 -8.81 8.00 5.88
CA TYR A 76 -9.43 7.54 4.64
C TYR A 76 -10.68 6.71 4.89
N VAL A 77 -10.69 5.92 5.97
CA VAL A 77 -11.82 5.06 6.32
C VAL A 77 -12.96 5.87 6.95
N THR A 78 -12.67 6.79 7.84
CA THR A 78 -13.67 7.61 8.54
C THR A 78 -14.13 8.82 7.71
N GLY A 79 -13.27 9.36 6.86
CA GLY A 79 -13.57 10.52 6.01
C GLY A 79 -14.49 10.20 4.83
N PHE A 80 -14.51 8.94 4.38
CA PHE A 80 -15.22 8.57 3.16
C PHE A 80 -16.20 7.43 3.41
N SER A 81 -17.41 7.53 2.85
CA SER A 81 -18.39 6.45 2.68
C SER A 81 -18.33 5.89 1.25
N ASN A 82 -19.03 4.76 1.01
CA ASN A 82 -19.11 4.11 -0.30
C ASN A 82 -17.73 3.86 -0.94
N ARG A 83 -16.75 3.53 -0.09
CA ARG A 83 -15.37 3.31 -0.52
C ARG A 83 -15.26 2.12 -1.44
N GLN A 84 -14.50 2.30 -2.50
CA GLN A 84 -14.09 1.25 -3.43
C GLN A 84 -12.59 1.43 -3.70
N PHE A 85 -11.81 0.47 -3.27
CA PHE A 85 -10.37 0.44 -3.53
C PHE A 85 -10.06 -0.74 -4.44
N THR A 86 -9.51 -0.46 -5.60
CA THR A 86 -9.19 -1.46 -6.60
C THR A 86 -7.70 -1.42 -6.93
N VAL A 87 -7.01 -2.51 -6.67
CA VAL A 87 -5.63 -2.69 -7.17
C VAL A 87 -5.73 -3.08 -8.63
N ARG A 88 -5.21 -2.23 -9.51
CA ARG A 88 -5.22 -2.44 -10.97
C ARG A 88 -4.04 -3.26 -11.44
N GLU A 89 -2.88 -3.02 -10.82
CA GLU A 89 -1.64 -3.69 -11.14
C GLU A 89 -0.72 -3.75 -9.94
N SER A 90 0.04 -4.82 -9.79
CA SER A 90 1.06 -4.96 -8.78
C SER A 90 2.30 -5.63 -9.33
N LEU A 91 3.46 -5.08 -8.99
CA LEU A 91 4.77 -5.62 -9.31
C LEU A 91 5.55 -5.80 -8.01
N ALA A 92 6.41 -6.82 -7.95
CA ALA A 92 7.30 -6.99 -6.80
C ALA A 92 8.69 -7.45 -7.22
N GLN A 93 9.69 -6.95 -6.51
CA GLN A 93 11.07 -7.38 -6.61
C GLN A 93 11.66 -7.49 -5.21
N GLY A 94 11.98 -8.70 -4.79
CA GLY A 94 12.45 -8.96 -3.42
C GLY A 94 11.41 -8.56 -2.39
N ASN A 95 11.78 -7.62 -1.53
CA ASN A 95 10.92 -7.08 -0.47
C ASN A 95 10.14 -5.81 -0.86
N LYS A 96 10.30 -5.31 -2.08
CA LYS A 96 9.58 -4.15 -2.60
C LYS A 96 8.34 -4.60 -3.38
N VAL A 97 7.22 -3.94 -3.09
CA VAL A 97 5.96 -4.06 -3.85
C VAL A 97 5.59 -2.70 -4.37
N VAL A 98 5.26 -2.63 -5.66
CA VAL A 98 4.65 -1.46 -6.28
C VAL A 98 3.21 -1.81 -6.59
N LYS A 99 2.28 -0.96 -6.20
CA LYS A 99 0.84 -1.13 -6.41
C LYS A 99 0.28 0.10 -7.13
N TYR A 100 -0.29 -0.09 -8.32
CA TYR A 100 -1.11 0.91 -9.00
C TYR A 100 -2.57 0.66 -8.63
N TRP A 101 -3.24 1.69 -8.12
CA TRP A 101 -4.57 1.55 -7.54
C TRP A 101 -5.52 2.68 -7.95
N ASN A 102 -6.81 2.43 -7.76
CA ASN A 102 -7.86 3.41 -7.84
C ASN A 102 -8.64 3.44 -6.53
N PHE A 103 -8.94 4.63 -6.04
CA PHE A 103 -9.80 4.86 -4.89
C PHE A 103 -10.99 5.71 -5.31
N LYS A 104 -12.19 5.23 -4.96
CA LYS A 104 -13.44 5.96 -5.07
C LYS A 104 -14.10 6.05 -3.70
N GLY A 105 -14.82 7.14 -3.47
CA GLY A 105 -15.58 7.33 -2.23
C GLY A 105 -16.33 8.63 -2.21
N LYS A 106 -17.25 8.77 -1.26
CA LYS A 106 -17.93 10.03 -0.99
C LYS A 106 -17.41 10.62 0.31
N HIS A 107 -16.97 11.86 0.28
CA HIS A 107 -16.41 12.58 1.43
C HIS A 107 -17.53 12.99 2.39
N THR A 108 -17.82 12.15 3.38
CA THR A 108 -18.95 12.30 4.31
C THR A 108 -18.53 12.48 5.77
N GLY A 109 -17.25 12.33 6.08
CA GLY A 109 -16.68 12.55 7.41
C GLY A 109 -15.54 13.56 7.38
N THR A 110 -14.95 13.83 8.52
CA THR A 110 -13.75 14.69 8.58
C THR A 110 -12.54 13.93 8.02
N PHE A 111 -11.81 14.57 7.12
CA PHE A 111 -10.60 14.02 6.48
C PHE A 111 -9.42 14.96 6.70
N PHE A 112 -8.44 14.59 7.52
CA PHE A 112 -7.30 15.43 7.93
C PHE A 112 -7.71 16.85 8.33
N GLY A 113 -8.77 16.99 9.15
CA GLY A 113 -9.30 18.27 9.61
C GLY A 113 -10.23 18.99 8.62
N ILE A 114 -10.38 18.48 7.39
CA ILE A 114 -11.28 19.03 6.38
C ILE A 114 -12.70 18.51 6.68
N PRO A 115 -13.71 19.39 6.91
CA PRO A 115 -15.09 18.97 7.10
C PRO A 115 -15.67 18.29 5.86
N ALA A 116 -16.66 17.42 6.05
CA ALA A 116 -17.35 16.71 4.97
C ALA A 116 -17.86 17.67 3.88
N THR A 117 -17.44 17.46 2.63
CA THR A 117 -17.90 18.25 1.48
C THR A 117 -19.05 17.61 0.72
N ASN A 118 -19.38 16.35 1.03
CA ASN A 118 -20.37 15.51 0.34
C ASN A 118 -20.08 15.31 -1.16
N LYS A 119 -18.84 15.53 -1.59
CA LYS A 119 -18.37 15.30 -2.96
C LYS A 119 -17.91 13.87 -3.14
N ASP A 120 -18.10 13.36 -4.35
CA ASP A 120 -17.51 12.09 -4.77
C ASP A 120 -16.09 12.32 -5.28
N VAL A 121 -15.22 11.35 -5.01
CA VAL A 121 -13.85 11.30 -5.51
C VAL A 121 -13.61 10.01 -6.30
N ASP A 122 -12.83 10.12 -7.36
CA ASP A 122 -12.34 9.00 -8.17
C ASP A 122 -10.90 9.30 -8.57
N VAL A 123 -9.95 8.76 -7.83
CA VAL A 123 -8.53 9.07 -8.00
C VAL A 123 -7.71 7.82 -8.18
N VAL A 124 -6.62 7.94 -8.90
CA VAL A 124 -5.63 6.88 -9.08
C VAL A 124 -4.34 7.26 -8.37
N GLY A 125 -3.60 6.25 -7.98
CA GLY A 125 -2.31 6.46 -7.34
C GLY A 125 -1.43 5.23 -7.45
N CYS A 126 -0.22 5.41 -6.97
CA CYS A 126 0.79 4.36 -6.91
C CYS A 126 1.41 4.35 -5.52
N THR A 127 1.58 3.18 -4.94
CA THR A 127 2.29 3.01 -3.66
C THR A 127 3.51 2.14 -3.87
N ILE A 128 4.63 2.56 -3.30
CA ILE A 128 5.82 1.72 -3.16
C ILE A 128 5.92 1.32 -1.69
N ALA A 129 5.82 0.02 -1.41
CA ALA A 129 5.93 -0.54 -0.07
C ALA A 129 7.19 -1.40 0.07
N THR A 130 7.75 -1.43 1.29
CA THR A 130 8.79 -2.38 1.69
C THR A 130 8.17 -3.37 2.69
N ILE A 131 8.31 -4.67 2.42
CA ILE A 131 7.78 -5.74 3.26
C ILE A 131 8.94 -6.61 3.73
N VAL A 132 9.14 -6.66 5.04
CA VAL A 132 10.19 -7.46 5.67
C VAL A 132 9.54 -8.40 6.68
N ASN A 133 9.85 -9.69 6.60
CA ASN A 133 9.31 -10.72 7.49
C ASN A 133 7.77 -10.70 7.62
N GLY A 134 7.08 -10.46 6.50
CA GLY A 134 5.61 -10.39 6.46
C GLY A 134 5.00 -9.15 7.14
N LYS A 135 5.79 -8.10 7.36
CA LYS A 135 5.35 -6.80 7.89
C LYS A 135 5.68 -5.69 6.91
N ILE A 136 4.78 -4.74 6.75
CA ILE A 136 5.02 -3.50 6.02
C ILE A 136 5.89 -2.61 6.90
N THR A 137 7.09 -2.29 6.43
CA THR A 137 8.07 -1.43 7.15
C THR A 137 8.13 -0.02 6.62
N GLU A 138 7.79 0.16 5.35
CA GLU A 138 7.77 1.48 4.71
C GLU A 138 6.66 1.55 3.65
N GLU A 139 6.08 2.75 3.50
CA GLU A 139 5.17 3.07 2.39
C GLU A 139 5.43 4.47 1.87
N ARG A 140 5.28 4.61 0.56
CA ARG A 140 5.34 5.91 -0.14
C ARG A 140 4.22 5.94 -1.17
N ASP A 141 3.23 6.80 -0.90
CA ASP A 141 2.08 7.00 -1.76
C ASP A 141 2.30 8.18 -2.71
N PHE A 142 1.90 8.00 -3.94
CA PHE A 142 1.88 9.04 -4.98
C PHE A 142 0.49 9.09 -5.59
N MET A 143 -0.11 10.25 -5.61
CA MET A 143 -1.36 10.53 -6.33
C MET A 143 -1.38 11.98 -6.78
N ASP A 144 -2.24 12.31 -7.73
CA ASP A 144 -2.48 13.70 -8.10
C ASP A 144 -3.28 14.39 -6.98
N MET A 145 -2.55 15.10 -6.12
CA MET A 145 -3.13 15.80 -4.98
C MET A 145 -3.97 16.99 -5.43
N LEU A 146 -3.59 17.65 -6.55
CA LEU A 146 -4.36 18.77 -7.08
C LEU A 146 -5.74 18.28 -7.56
N GLU A 147 -5.76 17.25 -8.39
CA GLU A 147 -7.00 16.60 -8.86
C GLU A 147 -7.88 16.17 -7.67
N PHE A 148 -7.30 15.54 -6.66
CA PHE A 148 -8.01 15.10 -5.45
C PHE A 148 -8.67 16.28 -4.72
N LEU A 149 -7.94 17.38 -4.48
CA LEU A 149 -8.47 18.55 -3.79
C LEU A 149 -9.52 19.30 -4.63
N GLN A 150 -9.40 19.29 -5.96
CA GLN A 150 -10.41 19.84 -6.87
C GLN A 150 -11.70 19.00 -6.84
N GLN A 151 -11.61 17.69 -6.83
CA GLN A 151 -12.77 16.82 -6.69
C GLN A 151 -13.47 17.01 -5.34
N LEU A 152 -12.72 17.23 -4.27
CA LEU A 152 -13.28 17.60 -2.96
C LEU A 152 -13.93 19.01 -2.95
N GLY A 153 -13.69 19.83 -3.96
CA GLY A 153 -14.20 21.21 -4.04
C GLY A 153 -13.47 22.19 -3.10
N ILE A 154 -12.25 21.86 -2.68
CA ILE A 154 -11.40 22.67 -1.80
C ILE A 154 -10.52 23.62 -2.63
N MET A 155 -10.16 23.19 -3.84
CA MET A 155 -9.42 24.01 -4.81
C MET A 155 -10.26 24.24 -6.07
N PRO A 156 -10.12 25.41 -6.72
CA PRO A 156 -10.80 25.66 -7.99
C PRO A 156 -10.26 24.73 -9.08
N ARG A 157 -11.11 24.39 -10.04
CA ARG A 157 -10.73 23.70 -11.27
C ARG A 157 -10.14 24.65 -12.27
#